data_2baee1066c91a5c1d75ab3d40d73d034
#
_entry.id   2baee1066c91a5c1d75ab3d40d73d034
#
_cell.length_a   1.000
_cell.length_b   1.000
_cell.length_c   1.000
_cell.angle_alpha   90.00
_cell.angle_beta   90.00
_cell.angle_gamma   90.00
#
_symmetry.space_group_name_H-M   'P 1'
#
loop_
_entity.id
_entity.type
_entity.pdbx_description
1 polymer ?
#
loop_
_entity_poly.entity_id
_entity_poly.type
_entity_poly.pdbx_seq_one_letter_code
_entity_poly.pdbx_strand_id
1 'polypeptide(L)'
;MKRNIIAIAIILGLFGCQNAEKKYESVASTDAVAADSASVANAENTEKIIKTADMRFRVKDVQSTKEKLSKVIKAEGGTVAEFSIQSVILESDKVKQSADSLKEITSYRTEGYLVAKVPSEKLDEFTNTIAQMSVFVDNQSLKMDDQSIVYLANKLKAENRTEAVGRINKLATKKSPNVETSMLIKDDLIDKKIENMLIDSKVKYSNITLNFYQDNTVKTMIVANDTLSDYRPAFATRLWLNIVKGWSIFMELILAIANLWMLILAAVLGVFVFKYYRARRV
;
A
#
# COMPACT_ATOMS: atom_id res chain seq x y z
N MET A 1 -6.23 54.35 -19.62
CA MET A 1 -5.13 54.97 -18.88
C MET A 1 -4.74 54.11 -17.66
N LYS A 2 -4.18 52.91 -17.83
CA LYS A 2 -3.65 52.07 -16.73
C LYS A 2 -2.61 51.07 -17.27
N ARG A 3 -1.70 51.53 -18.13
CA ARG A 3 -0.76 50.56 -18.81
C ARG A 3 0.70 50.99 -18.82
N ASN A 4 1.11 51.99 -17.98
CA ASN A 4 2.47 52.56 -18.01
C ASN A 4 3.15 52.64 -16.62
N ILE A 5 2.75 51.85 -15.62
CA ILE A 5 3.37 51.88 -14.28
C ILE A 5 4.29 50.66 -14.00
N ILE A 6 4.33 49.65 -14.87
CA ILE A 6 5.14 48.45 -14.67
C ILE A 6 6.57 48.55 -15.23
N ALA A 7 6.89 49.58 -16.00
CA ALA A 7 8.18 49.73 -16.69
C ALA A 7 9.29 50.45 -15.88
N ILE A 8 9.05 50.94 -14.66
CA ILE A 8 10.02 51.76 -13.89
C ILE A 8 10.67 50.99 -12.74
N ALA A 9 10.19 49.77 -12.40
CA ALA A 9 10.73 48.99 -11.27
C ALA A 9 11.92 48.07 -11.59
N ILE A 10 12.41 48.01 -12.83
CA ILE A 10 13.46 47.01 -13.25
C ILE A 10 14.88 47.63 -13.39
N ILE A 11 15.07 48.93 -13.19
CA ILE A 11 16.36 49.60 -13.46
C ILE A 11 17.21 49.89 -12.20
N LEU A 12 16.79 49.55 -11.00
CA LEU A 12 17.50 49.90 -9.74
C LEU A 12 18.16 48.72 -9.01
N GLY A 13 18.44 47.60 -9.67
CA GLY A 13 19.00 46.37 -9.02
C GLY A 13 20.41 45.97 -9.47
N LEU A 14 21.21 46.82 -10.12
CA LEU A 14 22.50 46.41 -10.70
C LEU A 14 23.69 47.28 -10.20
N PHE A 15 23.88 47.45 -8.94
CA PHE A 15 25.20 47.91 -8.40
C PHE A 15 25.38 47.33 -7.00
N GLY A 16 26.38 46.41 -6.87
CA GLY A 16 26.84 45.98 -5.56
C GLY A 16 27.39 44.58 -5.48
N CYS A 17 28.42 44.25 -6.26
CA CYS A 17 29.35 43.18 -5.87
C CYS A 17 30.77 43.75 -5.80
N GLN A 18 31.22 44.01 -4.61
CA GLN A 18 32.61 44.33 -4.33
C GLN A 18 33.30 43.09 -3.74
N ASN A 19 34.23 42.55 -4.49
CA ASN A 19 35.15 41.49 -4.11
C ASN A 19 35.93 41.88 -2.84
N ALA A 20 35.93 41.05 -1.83
CA ALA A 20 36.89 41.06 -0.72
C ALA A 20 37.70 39.77 -0.79
N GLU A 21 38.82 39.82 -1.53
CA GLU A 21 39.89 38.83 -1.41
C GLU A 21 40.48 38.95 -0.01
N LYS A 22 40.27 37.98 0.86
CA LYS A 22 41.07 37.79 2.07
C LYS A 22 42.25 36.88 1.76
N LYS A 23 43.40 37.54 1.59
CA LYS A 23 44.73 36.95 1.61
C LYS A 23 44.94 36.28 2.97
N TYR A 24 45.02 34.97 3.02
CA TYR A 24 45.54 34.26 4.21
C TYR A 24 47.07 34.23 4.12
N GLU A 25 47.69 34.98 4.99
CA GLU A 25 49.09 34.96 5.23
C GLU A 25 49.47 33.67 5.95
N SER A 26 50.36 32.90 5.36
CA SER A 26 50.94 31.68 5.88
C SER A 26 51.89 32.05 7.02
N VAL A 27 51.49 31.78 8.26
CA VAL A 27 52.41 31.77 9.39
C VAL A 27 52.94 30.35 9.55
N ALA A 28 54.16 30.14 9.12
CA ALA A 28 54.95 28.96 9.46
C ALA A 28 55.39 29.07 10.94
N SER A 29 54.80 28.25 11.79
CA SER A 29 55.37 27.95 13.09
C SER A 29 55.59 26.44 13.19
N THR A 30 56.84 26.10 13.05
CA THR A 30 57.44 24.83 13.40
C THR A 30 57.37 24.65 14.92
N ASP A 31 56.46 23.79 15.36
CA ASP A 31 56.60 23.06 16.61
C ASP A 31 56.24 21.61 16.38
N ALA A 32 57.29 20.79 16.31
CA ALA A 32 57.19 19.36 16.21
C ALA A 32 56.65 18.80 17.55
N VAL A 33 55.34 18.65 17.65
CA VAL A 33 54.79 17.72 18.61
C VAL A 33 54.69 16.39 17.85
N ALA A 34 55.61 15.50 18.14
CA ALA A 34 55.52 14.09 17.78
C ALA A 34 54.29 13.53 18.49
N ALA A 35 53.12 13.70 17.85
CA ALA A 35 51.92 12.98 18.21
C ALA A 35 52.13 11.54 17.71
N ASP A 36 52.14 10.67 18.64
CA ASP A 36 52.11 9.23 18.56
C ASP A 36 50.99 8.79 17.61
N SER A 37 51.31 8.79 16.30
CA SER A 37 50.41 8.29 15.21
C SER A 37 50.63 6.81 15.00
N ALA A 38 51.01 6.10 16.04
CA ALA A 38 51.13 4.66 16.00
C ALA A 38 49.86 4.00 16.50
N SER A 39 49.23 3.30 15.58
CA SER A 39 48.20 2.26 15.78
C SER A 39 46.73 2.57 15.50
N VAL A 40 46.39 3.42 14.51
CA VAL A 40 45.10 3.31 13.84
C VAL A 40 45.24 2.55 12.50
N ALA A 41 46.41 1.99 12.22
CA ALA A 41 46.63 1.16 11.03
C ALA A 41 46.41 -0.29 11.41
N ASN A 42 45.21 -0.76 11.27
CA ASN A 42 44.71 -2.12 10.98
C ASN A 42 43.35 -2.40 11.63
N ALA A 43 42.45 -1.43 11.69
CA ALA A 43 41.04 -1.80 11.63
C ALA A 43 40.81 -2.23 10.17
N GLU A 44 40.59 -3.51 9.94
CA GLU A 44 40.01 -3.99 8.69
C GLU A 44 38.82 -3.08 8.36
N ASN A 45 39.12 -2.09 7.52
CA ASN A 45 38.10 -1.14 7.06
C ASN A 45 37.27 -1.87 6.02
N THR A 46 36.62 -2.94 6.46
CA THR A 46 35.71 -3.71 5.63
C THR A 46 34.50 -2.84 5.44
N GLU A 47 34.38 -2.27 4.25
CA GLU A 47 33.21 -1.46 3.89
C GLU A 47 31.92 -2.20 4.20
N LYS A 48 31.01 -1.54 4.89
CA LYS A 48 29.70 -2.09 5.27
C LYS A 48 28.61 -1.53 4.35
N ILE A 49 28.67 -1.94 3.06
CA ILE A 49 27.72 -1.49 2.04
C ILE A 49 26.52 -2.44 2.01
N ILE A 50 25.34 -1.91 2.29
CA ILE A 50 24.08 -2.60 2.17
C ILE A 50 23.54 -2.34 0.77
N LYS A 51 23.30 -3.40 0.00
CA LYS A 51 22.69 -3.33 -1.32
C LYS A 51 21.23 -3.77 -1.26
N THR A 52 20.33 -2.99 -1.92
CA THR A 52 18.93 -3.36 -2.11
C THR A 52 18.55 -3.12 -3.57
N ALA A 53 17.69 -3.97 -4.12
CA ALA A 53 17.22 -3.82 -5.48
C ALA A 53 15.69 -3.91 -5.56
N ASP A 54 15.14 -3.12 -6.47
CA ASP A 54 13.72 -3.16 -6.81
C ASP A 54 13.60 -3.28 -8.33
N MET A 55 12.79 -4.23 -8.79
CA MET A 55 12.52 -4.42 -10.20
C MET A 55 11.04 -4.54 -10.47
N ARG A 56 10.59 -3.89 -11.54
CA ARG A 56 9.26 -4.08 -12.12
C ARG A 56 9.40 -4.46 -13.58
N PHE A 57 8.75 -5.57 -13.97
CA PHE A 57 8.92 -6.11 -15.31
C PHE A 57 7.71 -6.93 -15.77
N ARG A 58 7.54 -6.99 -17.09
CA ARG A 58 6.50 -7.76 -17.75
C ARG A 58 7.01 -9.13 -18.13
N VAL A 59 6.16 -10.13 -17.96
CA VAL A 59 6.44 -11.53 -18.27
C VAL A 59 5.33 -12.14 -19.13
N LYS A 60 5.60 -13.28 -19.76
CA LYS A 60 4.60 -14.00 -20.56
C LYS A 60 3.56 -14.70 -19.66
N ASP A 61 3.99 -15.26 -18.55
CA ASP A 61 3.15 -16.00 -17.60
C ASP A 61 3.71 -15.85 -16.18
N VAL A 62 2.90 -15.36 -15.28
CA VAL A 62 3.29 -15.03 -13.90
C VAL A 62 3.60 -16.28 -13.10
N GLN A 63 2.80 -17.35 -13.25
CA GLN A 63 2.99 -18.59 -12.48
C GLN A 63 4.30 -19.30 -12.87
N SER A 64 4.54 -19.47 -14.16
CA SER A 64 5.78 -20.05 -14.68
C SER A 64 7.00 -19.21 -14.28
N THR A 65 6.88 -17.88 -14.33
CA THR A 65 7.97 -16.97 -13.93
C THR A 65 8.30 -17.11 -12.46
N LYS A 66 7.30 -17.19 -11.57
CA LYS A 66 7.51 -17.42 -10.13
C LYS A 66 8.32 -18.70 -9.87
N GLU A 67 8.00 -19.77 -10.59
CA GLU A 67 8.74 -21.04 -10.44
C GLU A 67 10.19 -20.92 -10.91
N LYS A 68 10.43 -20.24 -12.04
CA LYS A 68 11.77 -19.97 -12.56
C LYS A 68 12.57 -19.10 -11.60
N LEU A 69 11.99 -18.00 -11.11
CA LEU A 69 12.61 -17.12 -10.13
C LEU A 69 13.00 -17.89 -8.86
N SER A 70 12.09 -18.71 -8.34
CA SER A 70 12.38 -19.53 -7.16
C SER A 70 13.54 -20.50 -7.36
N LYS A 71 13.69 -21.07 -8.55
CA LYS A 71 14.82 -21.95 -8.92
C LYS A 71 16.13 -21.14 -9.01
N VAL A 72 16.11 -19.99 -9.69
CA VAL A 72 17.29 -19.12 -9.82
C VAL A 72 17.75 -18.60 -8.47
N ILE A 73 16.81 -18.11 -7.63
CA ILE A 73 17.12 -17.64 -6.26
C ILE A 73 17.84 -18.72 -5.47
N LYS A 74 17.34 -19.95 -5.51
CA LYS A 74 17.97 -21.08 -4.81
C LYS A 74 19.33 -21.45 -5.39
N ALA A 75 19.48 -21.41 -6.71
CA ALA A 75 20.75 -21.71 -7.38
C ALA A 75 21.84 -20.69 -7.01
N GLU A 76 21.47 -19.43 -6.82
CA GLU A 76 22.37 -18.36 -6.36
C GLU A 76 22.64 -18.38 -4.84
N GLY A 77 22.09 -19.34 -4.12
CA GLY A 77 22.23 -19.45 -2.66
C GLY A 77 21.34 -18.47 -1.88
N GLY A 78 20.34 -17.93 -2.53
CA GLY A 78 19.34 -17.06 -1.94
C GLY A 78 18.14 -17.80 -1.37
N THR A 79 17.24 -17.05 -0.75
CA THR A 79 15.98 -17.55 -0.20
C THR A 79 14.82 -16.60 -0.56
N VAL A 80 13.65 -17.18 -0.84
CA VAL A 80 12.42 -16.42 -0.99
C VAL A 80 11.88 -16.10 0.40
N ALA A 81 11.73 -14.82 0.71
CA ALA A 81 11.21 -14.34 1.98
C ALA A 81 9.69 -14.18 1.94
N GLU A 82 9.15 -13.68 0.83
CA GLU A 82 7.72 -13.45 0.65
C GLU A 82 7.34 -13.65 -0.81
N PHE A 83 6.12 -14.08 -1.04
CA PHE A 83 5.60 -14.26 -2.38
C PHE A 83 4.07 -14.14 -2.39
N SER A 84 3.53 -13.45 -3.40
CA SER A 84 2.10 -13.33 -3.63
C SER A 84 1.80 -13.29 -5.13
N ILE A 85 0.70 -13.91 -5.56
CA ILE A 85 0.13 -13.74 -6.90
C ILE A 85 -1.32 -13.33 -6.75
N GLN A 86 -1.72 -12.31 -7.49
CA GLN A 86 -3.10 -11.83 -7.53
C GLN A 86 -3.53 -11.50 -8.95
N SER A 87 -4.82 -11.67 -9.22
CA SER A 87 -5.43 -11.22 -10.47
C SER A 87 -6.30 -9.98 -10.20
N VAL A 88 -5.98 -8.91 -10.88
CA VAL A 88 -6.70 -7.64 -10.79
C VAL A 88 -7.67 -7.56 -11.94
N ILE A 89 -8.96 -7.48 -11.65
CA ILE A 89 -10.00 -7.27 -12.66
C ILE A 89 -9.94 -5.81 -13.08
N LEU A 90 -9.78 -5.58 -14.39
CA LEU A 90 -9.72 -4.25 -14.98
C LEU A 90 -11.11 -3.82 -15.47
N GLU A 91 -11.82 -4.77 -16.11
CA GLU A 91 -13.14 -4.53 -16.65
C GLU A 91 -13.94 -5.84 -16.63
N SER A 92 -15.22 -5.76 -16.34
CA SER A 92 -16.14 -6.90 -16.43
C SER A 92 -17.46 -6.43 -17.01
N ASP A 93 -17.93 -7.13 -18.03
CA ASP A 93 -19.21 -6.88 -18.69
C ASP A 93 -20.05 -8.16 -18.74
N LYS A 94 -21.36 -8.02 -18.58
CA LYS A 94 -22.33 -9.13 -18.64
C LYS A 94 -23.27 -8.93 -19.79
N VAL A 95 -23.16 -9.75 -20.80
CA VAL A 95 -24.02 -9.73 -21.99
C VAL A 95 -25.05 -10.87 -21.91
N LYS A 96 -26.28 -10.56 -22.17
CA LYS A 96 -27.35 -11.56 -22.17
C LYS A 96 -27.12 -12.61 -23.25
N GLN A 97 -27.07 -13.89 -22.86
CA GLN A 97 -26.93 -15.03 -23.77
C GLN A 97 -28.23 -15.79 -23.96
N SER A 98 -28.97 -15.99 -22.86
CA SER A 98 -30.32 -16.61 -22.89
C SER A 98 -31.23 -15.98 -21.82
N ALA A 99 -32.43 -16.53 -21.62
CA ALA A 99 -33.28 -16.09 -20.52
C ALA A 99 -32.64 -16.30 -19.16
N ASP A 100 -31.92 -17.42 -18.98
CA ASP A 100 -31.41 -17.88 -17.69
C ASP A 100 -29.90 -17.72 -17.55
N SER A 101 -29.19 -17.26 -18.60
CA SER A 101 -27.74 -17.17 -18.60
C SER A 101 -27.23 -15.87 -19.19
N LEU A 102 -26.15 -15.37 -18.59
CA LEU A 102 -25.32 -14.24 -19.05
C LEU A 102 -23.96 -14.74 -19.46
N LYS A 103 -23.38 -14.12 -20.48
CA LYS A 103 -21.97 -14.27 -20.84
C LYS A 103 -21.20 -13.16 -20.14
N GLU A 104 -20.44 -13.51 -19.13
CA GLU A 104 -19.53 -12.60 -18.45
C GLU A 104 -18.20 -12.55 -19.21
N ILE A 105 -17.77 -11.35 -19.56
CA ILE A 105 -16.52 -11.06 -20.26
C ILE A 105 -15.69 -10.24 -19.30
N THR A 106 -14.61 -10.85 -18.77
CA THR A 106 -13.76 -10.20 -17.77
C THR A 106 -12.38 -10.02 -18.31
N SER A 107 -11.90 -8.76 -18.35
CA SER A 107 -10.52 -8.41 -18.59
C SER A 107 -9.80 -8.31 -17.25
N TYR A 108 -8.71 -9.06 -17.08
CA TYR A 108 -7.92 -9.07 -15.85
C TYR A 108 -6.44 -9.11 -16.16
N ARG A 109 -5.65 -8.66 -15.21
CA ARG A 109 -4.20 -8.75 -15.24
C ARG A 109 -3.73 -9.54 -14.03
N THR A 110 -2.89 -10.54 -14.26
CA THR A 110 -2.25 -11.27 -13.16
C THR A 110 -0.91 -10.61 -12.84
N GLU A 111 -0.71 -10.34 -11.57
CA GLU A 111 0.48 -9.71 -11.02
C GLU A 111 1.11 -10.62 -9.96
N GLY A 112 2.43 -10.63 -9.93
CA GLY A 112 3.23 -11.34 -8.95
C GLY A 112 4.09 -10.36 -8.15
N TYR A 113 4.18 -10.59 -6.86
CA TYR A 113 5.06 -9.90 -5.93
C TYR A 113 5.95 -10.94 -5.27
N LEU A 114 7.26 -10.70 -5.25
CA LEU A 114 8.22 -11.61 -4.63
C LEU A 114 9.33 -10.80 -3.96
N VAL A 115 9.61 -11.12 -2.70
CA VAL A 115 10.77 -10.61 -1.97
C VAL A 115 11.74 -11.76 -1.74
N ALA A 116 13.00 -11.55 -2.11
CA ALA A 116 14.05 -12.52 -1.91
C ALA A 116 15.26 -11.90 -1.22
N LYS A 117 16.02 -12.77 -0.54
CA LYS A 117 17.36 -12.48 -0.03
C LYS A 117 18.37 -13.23 -0.89
N VAL A 118 19.31 -12.49 -1.46
CA VAL A 118 20.36 -13.01 -2.35
C VAL A 118 21.72 -12.57 -1.81
N PRO A 119 22.79 -13.38 -1.91
CA PRO A 119 24.13 -12.93 -1.57
C PRO A 119 24.46 -11.62 -2.28
N SER A 120 24.95 -10.62 -1.54
CA SER A 120 25.16 -9.24 -2.06
C SER A 120 26.14 -9.18 -3.23
N GLU A 121 27.09 -10.09 -3.26
CA GLU A 121 28.09 -10.19 -4.36
C GLU A 121 27.45 -10.61 -5.68
N LYS A 122 26.33 -11.37 -5.61
CA LYS A 122 25.63 -11.89 -6.79
C LYS A 122 24.42 -11.06 -7.21
N LEU A 123 24.11 -9.98 -6.50
CA LEU A 123 22.92 -9.19 -6.74
C LEU A 123 22.87 -8.63 -8.18
N ASP A 124 23.99 -8.12 -8.67
CA ASP A 124 24.09 -7.52 -10.00
C ASP A 124 23.86 -8.55 -11.12
N GLU A 125 24.50 -9.73 -11.00
CA GLU A 125 24.31 -10.84 -11.92
C GLU A 125 22.87 -11.38 -11.87
N PHE A 126 22.30 -11.47 -10.67
CA PHE A 126 20.93 -11.91 -10.47
C PHE A 126 19.92 -10.94 -11.11
N THR A 127 20.08 -9.62 -10.94
CA THR A 127 19.19 -8.65 -11.58
C THR A 127 19.29 -8.67 -13.11
N ASN A 128 20.49 -8.87 -13.66
CA ASN A 128 20.69 -9.05 -15.10
C ASN A 128 20.01 -10.33 -15.61
N THR A 129 20.10 -11.42 -14.88
CA THR A 129 19.41 -12.66 -15.22
C THR A 129 17.90 -12.49 -15.25
N ILE A 130 17.33 -11.76 -14.29
CA ILE A 130 15.89 -11.43 -14.29
C ILE A 130 15.52 -10.58 -15.51
N ALA A 131 16.33 -9.56 -15.81
CA ALA A 131 16.10 -8.70 -16.98
C ALA A 131 16.06 -9.50 -18.29
N GLN A 132 16.94 -10.51 -18.45
CA GLN A 132 16.96 -11.41 -19.61
C GLN A 132 15.73 -12.33 -19.67
N MET A 133 15.18 -12.72 -18.53
CA MET A 133 13.97 -13.55 -18.45
C MET A 133 12.68 -12.78 -18.70
N SER A 134 12.74 -11.46 -18.59
CA SER A 134 11.59 -10.57 -18.76
C SER A 134 11.28 -10.34 -20.26
N VAL A 135 10.03 -10.03 -20.57
CA VAL A 135 9.63 -9.54 -21.90
C VAL A 135 10.00 -8.05 -22.03
N PHE A 136 9.83 -7.31 -20.95
CA PHE A 136 10.12 -5.89 -20.86
C PHE A 136 10.37 -5.50 -19.40
N VAL A 137 11.36 -4.66 -19.16
CA VAL A 137 11.67 -4.12 -17.83
C VAL A 137 11.12 -2.69 -17.76
N ASP A 138 10.14 -2.47 -16.88
CA ASP A 138 9.55 -1.15 -16.65
C ASP A 138 10.46 -0.28 -15.81
N ASN A 139 11.01 -0.87 -14.74
CA ASN A 139 11.92 -0.19 -13.81
C ASN A 139 12.89 -1.20 -13.21
N GLN A 140 14.14 -0.76 -13.04
CA GLN A 140 15.17 -1.47 -12.30
C GLN A 140 15.94 -0.43 -11.49
N SER A 141 15.99 -0.62 -10.18
CA SER A 141 16.68 0.26 -9.24
C SER A 141 17.60 -0.57 -8.36
N LEU A 142 18.83 -0.12 -8.22
CA LEU A 142 19.82 -0.65 -7.28
C LEU A 142 20.23 0.49 -6.35
N LYS A 143 20.06 0.29 -5.05
CA LYS A 143 20.47 1.25 -4.01
C LYS A 143 21.60 0.64 -3.20
N MET A 144 22.64 1.43 -3.00
CA MET A 144 23.77 1.13 -2.11
C MET A 144 23.74 2.11 -0.94
N ASP A 145 23.89 1.61 0.26
CA ASP A 145 23.87 2.39 1.50
C ASP A 145 25.10 2.01 2.33
N ASP A 146 26.00 2.98 2.50
CA ASP A 146 27.25 2.80 3.25
C ASP A 146 26.99 3.00 4.75
N GLN A 147 27.05 1.91 5.49
CA GLN A 147 26.88 1.84 6.93
C GLN A 147 28.22 1.72 7.70
N SER A 148 29.37 1.90 7.03
CA SER A 148 30.70 1.71 7.62
C SER A 148 30.93 2.61 8.83
N ILE A 149 30.52 3.87 8.74
CA ILE A 149 30.66 4.84 9.84
C ILE A 149 29.78 4.48 11.03
N VAL A 150 28.51 4.06 10.75
CA VAL A 150 27.55 3.65 11.78
C VAL A 150 28.07 2.40 12.50
N TYR A 151 28.57 1.44 11.75
CA TYR A 151 29.16 0.21 12.28
C TYR A 151 30.34 0.49 13.17
N LEU A 152 31.28 1.35 12.73
CA LEU A 152 32.44 1.75 13.50
C LEU A 152 32.05 2.50 14.78
N ALA A 153 31.09 3.44 14.67
CA ALA A 153 30.59 4.17 15.82
C ALA A 153 29.98 3.25 16.89
N ASN A 154 29.22 2.27 16.47
CA ASN A 154 28.61 1.26 17.35
C ASN A 154 29.70 0.39 18.01
N LYS A 155 30.73 0.00 17.26
CA LYS A 155 31.89 -0.76 17.79
C LYS A 155 32.60 0.01 18.87
N LEU A 156 32.97 1.27 18.60
CA LEU A 156 33.67 2.14 19.57
C LEU A 156 32.83 2.41 20.83
N LYS A 157 31.50 2.64 20.65
CA LYS A 157 30.58 2.79 21.78
C LYS A 157 30.48 1.51 22.61
N ALA A 158 30.41 0.35 21.97
CA ALA A 158 30.39 -0.94 22.66
C ALA A 158 31.69 -1.20 23.48
N GLU A 159 32.82 -0.89 22.90
CA GLU A 159 34.14 -1.00 23.59
C GLU A 159 34.19 -0.08 24.82
N ASN A 160 33.85 1.20 24.68
CA ASN A 160 33.80 2.18 25.76
C ASN A 160 32.86 1.76 26.90
N ARG A 161 31.64 1.21 26.55
CA ARG A 161 30.69 0.70 27.54
C ARG A 161 31.20 -0.54 28.27
N THR A 162 31.95 -1.40 27.59
CA THR A 162 32.58 -2.57 28.20
C THR A 162 33.58 -2.15 29.24
N GLU A 163 34.38 -1.14 28.92
CA GLU A 163 35.37 -0.56 29.86
C GLU A 163 34.67 0.11 31.06
N ALA A 164 33.60 0.90 30.80
CA ALA A 164 32.81 1.55 31.86
C ALA A 164 32.22 0.54 32.85
N VAL A 165 31.64 -0.55 32.36
CA VAL A 165 31.14 -1.65 33.21
C VAL A 165 32.23 -2.27 34.01
N GLY A 166 33.42 -2.48 33.42
CA GLY A 166 34.59 -2.99 34.12
C GLY A 166 35.08 -2.06 35.28
N ARG A 167 35.05 -0.75 35.05
CA ARG A 167 35.39 0.25 36.10
C ARG A 167 34.35 0.28 37.22
N ILE A 168 33.05 0.28 36.86
CA ILE A 168 31.93 0.25 37.83
C ILE A 168 32.00 -1.01 38.71
N ASN A 169 32.25 -2.18 38.12
CA ASN A 169 32.37 -3.43 38.86
C ASN A 169 33.57 -3.47 39.82
N LYS A 170 34.67 -2.81 39.46
CA LYS A 170 35.86 -2.69 40.35
C LYS A 170 35.60 -1.75 41.53
N LEU A 171 34.74 -0.73 41.35
CA LEU A 171 34.40 0.25 42.37
C LEU A 171 33.17 -0.15 43.21
N ALA A 172 32.48 -1.20 42.84
CA ALA A 172 31.26 -1.67 43.51
C ALA A 172 31.57 -2.22 44.89
N THR A 173 31.13 -1.51 45.93
CA THR A 173 31.06 -1.99 47.32
C THR A 173 29.67 -2.54 47.60
N LYS A 174 29.54 -3.46 48.57
CA LYS A 174 28.30 -4.14 48.93
C LYS A 174 27.08 -3.24 49.25
N LYS A 175 27.23 -1.94 49.32
CA LYS A 175 26.22 -0.92 49.64
C LYS A 175 25.88 0.06 48.50
N SER A 176 26.41 -0.12 47.28
CA SER A 176 26.23 0.87 46.22
C SER A 176 25.12 0.45 45.22
N PRO A 177 24.22 1.39 44.80
CA PRO A 177 23.14 1.13 43.78
C PRO A 177 23.68 0.98 42.35
N ASN A 178 24.98 0.69 42.18
CA ASN A 178 25.67 0.61 40.89
C ASN A 178 25.22 -0.59 40.03
N VAL A 179 24.45 -1.54 40.57
CA VAL A 179 23.97 -2.72 39.86
C VAL A 179 23.00 -2.32 38.73
N GLU A 180 22.01 -1.44 39.03
CA GLU A 180 21.04 -0.96 38.06
C GLU A 180 21.71 -0.19 36.90
N THR A 181 22.61 0.74 37.24
CA THR A 181 23.42 1.48 36.24
C THR A 181 24.24 0.54 35.36
N SER A 182 24.86 -0.48 35.97
CA SER A 182 25.64 -1.49 35.24
C SER A 182 24.76 -2.32 34.30
N MET A 183 23.51 -2.63 34.68
CA MET A 183 22.56 -3.34 33.84
C MET A 183 22.14 -2.49 32.63
N LEU A 184 21.78 -1.23 32.83
CA LEU A 184 21.42 -0.30 31.73
C LEU A 184 22.57 -0.15 30.72
N ILE A 185 23.83 -0.03 31.18
CA ILE A 185 24.98 0.05 30.28
C ILE A 185 25.17 -1.26 29.51
N LYS A 186 24.94 -2.42 30.15
CA LYS A 186 25.02 -3.72 29.47
C LYS A 186 23.90 -3.91 28.41
N ASP A 187 22.68 -3.47 28.71
CA ASP A 187 21.59 -3.55 27.77
C ASP A 187 21.89 -2.71 26.52
N ASP A 188 22.35 -1.48 26.69
CA ASP A 188 22.75 -0.63 25.57
C ASP A 188 23.98 -1.20 24.80
N LEU A 189 24.90 -1.88 25.47
CA LEU A 189 25.98 -2.62 24.83
C LEU A 189 25.46 -3.75 23.94
N ILE A 190 24.46 -4.48 24.43
CA ILE A 190 23.80 -5.56 23.69
C ILE A 190 23.10 -4.99 22.46
N ASP A 191 22.36 -3.89 22.62
CA ASP A 191 21.67 -3.22 21.52
C ASP A 191 22.65 -2.80 20.40
N LYS A 192 23.80 -2.21 20.76
CA LYS A 192 24.82 -1.84 19.76
C LYS A 192 25.45 -3.04 19.06
N LYS A 193 25.61 -4.14 19.74
CA LYS A 193 26.07 -5.40 19.12
C LYS A 193 25.03 -5.98 18.18
N ILE A 194 23.74 -5.98 18.58
CA ILE A 194 22.63 -6.44 17.73
C ILE A 194 22.54 -5.59 16.48
N GLU A 195 22.63 -4.26 16.61
CA GLU A 195 22.60 -3.34 15.46
C GLU A 195 23.73 -3.67 14.45
N ASN A 196 24.95 -3.91 14.92
CA ASN A 196 26.06 -4.31 14.06
C ASN A 196 25.84 -5.70 13.42
N MET A 197 25.28 -6.66 14.15
CA MET A 197 24.92 -7.98 13.58
C MET A 197 23.86 -7.85 12.48
N LEU A 198 22.90 -6.92 12.62
CA LEU A 198 21.89 -6.63 11.59
C LEU A 198 22.56 -5.99 10.36
N ILE A 199 23.50 -5.06 10.55
CA ILE A 199 24.29 -4.49 9.45
C ILE A 199 25.06 -5.60 8.73
N ASP A 200 25.78 -6.46 9.45
CA ASP A 200 26.55 -7.58 8.87
C ASP A 200 25.65 -8.53 8.07
N SER A 201 24.45 -8.84 8.59
CA SER A 201 23.48 -9.67 7.88
C SER A 201 22.99 -9.03 6.58
N LYS A 202 22.75 -7.69 6.59
CA LYS A 202 22.30 -6.94 5.40
C LYS A 202 23.43 -6.71 4.39
N VAL A 203 24.67 -6.61 4.83
CA VAL A 203 25.85 -6.56 3.96
C VAL A 203 26.08 -7.89 3.26
N LYS A 204 25.89 -9.00 3.98
CA LYS A 204 26.04 -10.35 3.42
C LYS A 204 24.92 -10.73 2.45
N TYR A 205 23.69 -10.34 2.77
CA TYR A 205 22.52 -10.66 1.97
C TYR A 205 21.74 -9.41 1.62
N SER A 206 21.58 -9.18 0.34
CA SER A 206 20.77 -8.09 -0.21
C SER A 206 19.30 -8.52 -0.31
N ASN A 207 18.41 -7.59 -0.01
CA ASN A 207 16.99 -7.76 -0.29
C ASN A 207 16.68 -7.29 -1.72
N ILE A 208 15.93 -8.09 -2.45
CA ILE A 208 15.40 -7.72 -3.75
C ILE A 208 13.89 -7.85 -3.76
N THR A 209 13.21 -6.81 -4.23
CA THR A 209 11.77 -6.77 -4.42
C THR A 209 11.46 -6.87 -5.92
N LEU A 210 10.69 -7.87 -6.30
CA LEU A 210 10.33 -8.16 -7.67
C LEU A 210 8.82 -8.01 -7.85
N ASN A 211 8.41 -7.03 -8.63
CA ASN A 211 7.04 -6.84 -9.08
C ASN A 211 6.95 -7.25 -10.55
N PHE A 212 6.18 -8.26 -10.88
CA PHE A 212 6.07 -8.73 -12.25
C PHE A 212 4.62 -9.00 -12.62
N TYR A 213 4.30 -8.80 -13.88
CA TYR A 213 2.94 -8.92 -14.37
C TYR A 213 2.92 -9.47 -15.79
N GLN A 214 1.80 -10.11 -16.15
CA GLN A 214 1.55 -10.51 -17.52
C GLN A 214 0.61 -9.53 -18.20
N ASP A 215 0.54 -9.60 -19.53
CA ASP A 215 -0.41 -8.81 -20.32
C ASP A 215 -1.85 -9.11 -19.91
N ASN A 216 -2.73 -8.14 -20.16
CA ASN A 216 -4.14 -8.27 -19.87
C ASN A 216 -4.73 -9.48 -20.62
N THR A 217 -5.48 -10.27 -19.90
CA THR A 217 -6.13 -11.48 -20.41
C THR A 217 -7.63 -11.30 -20.36
N VAL A 218 -8.33 -11.68 -21.42
CA VAL A 218 -9.79 -11.69 -21.45
C VAL A 218 -10.27 -13.12 -21.25
N LYS A 219 -11.10 -13.31 -20.24
CA LYS A 219 -11.78 -14.59 -19.96
C LYS A 219 -13.28 -14.40 -20.12
N THR A 220 -13.90 -15.37 -20.80
CA THR A 220 -15.36 -15.43 -20.93
C THR A 220 -15.90 -16.62 -20.17
N MET A 221 -16.95 -16.39 -19.40
CA MET A 221 -17.66 -17.44 -18.66
C MET A 221 -19.16 -17.29 -18.85
N ILE A 222 -19.87 -18.42 -18.81
CA ILE A 222 -21.32 -18.42 -18.76
C ILE A 222 -21.71 -18.47 -17.29
N VAL A 223 -22.44 -17.46 -16.82
CA VAL A 223 -22.94 -17.34 -15.46
C VAL A 223 -24.45 -17.31 -15.45
N ALA A 224 -25.06 -17.68 -14.33
CA ALA A 224 -26.52 -17.57 -14.19
C ALA A 224 -26.98 -16.11 -14.31
N ASN A 225 -28.12 -15.87 -14.90
CA ASN A 225 -28.71 -14.55 -14.94
C ASN A 225 -29.20 -14.18 -13.53
N ASP A 226 -28.54 -13.23 -12.89
CA ASP A 226 -28.89 -12.71 -11.56
C ASP A 226 -29.78 -11.44 -11.63
N THR A 227 -30.16 -11.03 -12.84
CA THR A 227 -30.96 -9.82 -13.06
C THR A 227 -32.46 -10.11 -12.83
N LEU A 228 -32.96 -9.80 -11.65
CA LEU A 228 -34.35 -10.04 -11.26
C LEU A 228 -35.39 -9.43 -12.23
N SER A 229 -35.07 -8.35 -12.94
CA SER A 229 -35.93 -7.73 -13.91
C SER A 229 -36.25 -8.64 -15.11
N ASP A 230 -35.31 -9.53 -15.47
CA ASP A 230 -35.44 -10.42 -16.63
C ASP A 230 -36.37 -11.58 -16.37
N TYR A 231 -36.64 -11.93 -15.11
CA TYR A 231 -37.57 -12.95 -14.67
C TYR A 231 -39.02 -12.42 -14.47
N ARG A 232 -39.21 -11.10 -14.66
CA ARG A 232 -40.55 -10.53 -14.56
C ARG A 232 -41.39 -10.93 -15.77
N PRO A 233 -42.68 -11.26 -15.57
CA PRO A 233 -43.59 -11.56 -16.68
C PRO A 233 -43.61 -10.46 -17.74
N ALA A 234 -43.77 -10.84 -19.00
CA ALA A 234 -43.87 -9.91 -20.11
C ALA A 234 -44.94 -8.83 -19.84
N PHE A 235 -44.75 -7.65 -20.42
CA PHE A 235 -45.66 -6.52 -20.21
C PHE A 235 -47.15 -6.88 -20.41
N ALA A 236 -47.48 -7.63 -21.48
CA ALA A 236 -48.84 -8.05 -21.76
C ALA A 236 -49.45 -8.89 -20.62
N THR A 237 -48.66 -9.82 -20.04
CA THR A 237 -49.09 -10.64 -18.90
C THR A 237 -49.31 -9.79 -17.66
N ARG A 238 -48.42 -8.85 -17.41
CA ARG A 238 -48.54 -7.90 -16.27
C ARG A 238 -49.75 -7.00 -16.43
N LEU A 239 -50.00 -6.53 -17.64
CA LEU A 239 -51.18 -5.72 -17.95
C LEU A 239 -52.45 -6.52 -17.67
N TRP A 240 -52.55 -7.77 -18.18
CA TRP A 240 -53.67 -8.65 -17.93
C TRP A 240 -53.93 -8.91 -16.44
N LEU A 241 -52.87 -9.23 -15.69
CA LEU A 241 -52.98 -9.44 -14.26
C LEU A 241 -53.48 -8.19 -13.51
N ASN A 242 -53.05 -7.00 -13.93
CA ASN A 242 -53.53 -5.75 -13.34
C ASN A 242 -54.99 -5.44 -13.70
N ILE A 243 -55.43 -5.80 -14.92
CA ILE A 243 -56.86 -5.69 -15.32
C ILE A 243 -57.71 -6.61 -14.45
N VAL A 244 -57.30 -7.87 -14.29
CA VAL A 244 -58.04 -8.85 -13.46
C VAL A 244 -58.07 -8.37 -11.99
N LYS A 245 -56.98 -7.85 -11.47
CA LYS A 245 -56.92 -7.30 -10.11
C LYS A 245 -57.80 -6.05 -9.95
N GLY A 246 -57.79 -5.17 -10.93
CA GLY A 246 -58.71 -4.00 -10.96
C GLY A 246 -60.18 -4.39 -10.97
N TRP A 247 -60.53 -5.45 -11.72
CA TRP A 247 -61.88 -6.01 -11.74
C TRP A 247 -62.28 -6.57 -10.37
N SER A 248 -61.39 -7.28 -9.70
CA SER A 248 -61.63 -7.78 -8.33
C SER A 248 -61.89 -6.64 -7.34
N ILE A 249 -61.09 -5.58 -7.39
CA ILE A 249 -61.29 -4.40 -6.54
C ILE A 249 -62.65 -3.73 -6.82
N PHE A 250 -63.02 -3.65 -8.09
CA PHE A 250 -64.35 -3.11 -8.51
C PHE A 250 -65.50 -3.93 -7.94
N MET A 251 -65.42 -5.27 -8.02
CA MET A 251 -66.40 -6.16 -7.41
C MET A 251 -66.51 -6.03 -5.90
N GLU A 252 -65.36 -5.90 -5.21
CA GLU A 252 -65.37 -5.65 -3.77
C GLU A 252 -65.99 -4.31 -3.40
N LEU A 253 -65.80 -3.28 -4.22
CA LEU A 253 -66.44 -1.98 -4.03
C LEU A 253 -67.97 -2.09 -4.16
N ILE A 254 -68.47 -2.85 -5.18
CA ILE A 254 -69.90 -3.09 -5.33
C ILE A 254 -70.47 -3.84 -4.11
N LEU A 255 -69.77 -4.87 -3.65
CA LEU A 255 -70.19 -5.61 -2.44
C LEU A 255 -70.20 -4.74 -1.20
N ALA A 256 -69.21 -3.84 -1.04
CA ALA A 256 -69.17 -2.87 0.05
C ALA A 256 -70.38 -1.91 0.02
N ILE A 257 -70.71 -1.38 -1.18
CA ILE A 257 -71.91 -0.53 -1.38
C ILE A 257 -73.18 -1.31 -1.05
N ALA A 258 -73.28 -2.55 -1.55
CA ALA A 258 -74.41 -3.44 -1.29
C ALA A 258 -74.56 -3.73 0.22
N ASN A 259 -73.46 -3.84 0.97
CA ASN A 259 -73.48 -4.10 2.40
C ASN A 259 -73.90 -2.87 3.23
N LEU A 260 -73.79 -1.66 2.64
CA LEU A 260 -74.17 -0.39 3.24
C LEU A 260 -75.68 -0.04 3.05
N TRP A 261 -76.47 -0.91 2.37
CA TRP A 261 -77.85 -0.65 2.05
C TRP A 261 -78.70 -0.33 3.29
N MET A 262 -78.35 -0.96 4.41
CA MET A 262 -79.09 -0.78 5.65
C MET A 262 -78.86 0.64 6.24
N LEU A 263 -77.67 1.19 6.11
CA LEU A 263 -77.38 2.58 6.52
C LEU A 263 -78.09 3.58 5.60
N ILE A 264 -78.17 3.28 4.27
CA ILE A 264 -78.89 4.11 3.32
C ILE A 264 -80.37 4.14 3.69
N LEU A 265 -80.98 2.97 4.02
CA LEU A 265 -82.32 2.85 4.46
C LEU A 265 -82.63 3.63 5.77
N ALA A 266 -81.70 3.51 6.74
CA ALA A 266 -81.76 4.28 7.98
C ALA A 266 -81.72 5.79 7.74
N ALA A 267 -80.83 6.25 6.83
CA ALA A 267 -80.74 7.65 6.46
C ALA A 267 -82.03 8.16 5.76
N VAL A 268 -82.58 7.40 4.85
CA VAL A 268 -83.86 7.74 4.17
C VAL A 268 -85.03 7.81 5.18
N LEU A 269 -85.12 6.83 6.07
CA LEU A 269 -86.11 6.85 7.18
C LEU A 269 -85.90 8.06 8.09
N GLY A 270 -84.67 8.40 8.45
CA GLY A 270 -84.34 9.59 9.24
C GLY A 270 -84.76 10.87 8.60
N VAL A 271 -84.52 11.04 7.28
CA VAL A 271 -84.97 12.20 6.49
C VAL A 271 -86.53 12.22 6.39
N PHE A 272 -87.13 11.11 6.25
CA PHE A 272 -88.60 11.02 6.20
C PHE A 272 -89.23 11.40 7.54
N VAL A 273 -88.69 10.89 8.63
CA VAL A 273 -89.17 11.25 9.98
C VAL A 273 -88.90 12.73 10.29
N PHE A 274 -87.78 13.25 9.91
CA PHE A 274 -87.42 14.66 10.07
C PHE A 274 -88.39 15.57 9.29
N LYS A 275 -88.68 15.25 8.04
CA LYS A 275 -89.72 15.98 7.22
C LYS A 275 -91.14 15.90 7.80
N TYR A 276 -91.46 14.70 8.29
CA TYR A 276 -92.81 14.49 8.94
C TYR A 276 -92.96 15.31 10.21
N TYR A 277 -91.95 15.35 11.07
CA TYR A 277 -92.01 16.19 12.26
C TYR A 277 -91.94 17.71 11.96
N ARG A 278 -91.25 18.10 10.91
CA ARG A 278 -91.17 19.49 10.50
C ARG A 278 -92.54 19.96 9.89
N ALA A 279 -93.28 19.08 9.16
CA ALA A 279 -94.61 19.40 8.59
C ALA A 279 -95.74 19.47 9.65
N ARG A 280 -95.52 18.95 10.85
CA ARG A 280 -96.48 19.07 11.99
C ARG A 280 -96.23 20.29 12.92
N ARG A 281 -95.17 21.03 12.67
CA ARG A 281 -94.84 22.24 13.46
C ARG A 281 -95.17 23.54 12.75
N VAL A 282 -95.92 23.50 11.68
CA VAL A 282 -96.44 24.68 11.00
C VAL A 282 -98.05 24.69 11.16
#